data_f826b0a88d9c2da4884e1af861a6520e
#
_entry.id   f826b0a88d9c2da4884e1af861a6520e
#
_cell.length_a   1.000
_cell.length_b   1.000
_cell.length_c   1.000
_cell.angle_alpha   90.00
_cell.angle_beta   90.00
_cell.angle_gamma   90.00
#
_symmetry.space_group_name_H-M   'P 1'
#
loop_
_entity.id
_entity.type
_entity.pdbx_description
1 polymer ?
#
loop_
_entity_poly.entity_id
_entity_poly.type
_entity_poly.pdbx_seq_one_letter_code
_entity_poly.pdbx_strand_id
1 'polypeptide(L)'
;MSQSTVAKRYAEALFQYAQQHNAIAEISTDLKELAKAFAEAPELLALLQAPKISGEKKKAMLSEILSNAHTAVVNTLLVLIDRKRINEVAVVAEEFPALASASQGEAEA
;
A
#
# COMPACT_ATOMS: atom_id res chain seq x y z
N MET A 1 13.30 -11.72 8.93
CA MET A 1 12.87 -11.74 8.85
C MET A 1 12.16 -11.44 8.61
N SER A 2 11.98 -11.21 8.69
CA SER A 2 11.13 -11.23 8.55
C SER A 2 10.23 -10.60 7.94
N GLN A 3 9.93 -10.88 6.95
CA GLN A 3 8.86 -10.35 6.22
C GLN A 3 7.59 -10.59 6.91
N SER A 4 6.78 -9.60 6.93
CA SER A 4 5.50 -9.70 7.59
C SER A 4 4.55 -10.56 6.77
N THR A 5 4.03 -11.61 7.37
CA THR A 5 2.96 -12.40 6.76
C THR A 5 1.72 -11.55 6.54
N VAL A 6 1.48 -10.61 7.44
CA VAL A 6 0.34 -9.72 7.34
C VAL A 6 0.47 -8.83 6.10
N ALA A 7 1.65 -8.25 5.90
CA ALA A 7 1.85 -7.39 4.74
C ALA A 7 1.66 -8.15 3.44
N LYS A 8 2.13 -9.40 3.40
CA LYS A 8 1.93 -10.22 2.20
C LYS A 8 0.47 -10.48 1.94
N ARG A 9 -0.31 -10.72 2.98
CA ARG A 9 -1.74 -10.94 2.81
C ARG A 9 -2.44 -9.70 2.26
N TYR A 10 -2.04 -8.54 2.75
CA TYR A 10 -2.62 -7.31 2.21
C TYR A 10 -2.25 -7.11 0.75
N ALA A 11 -1.00 -7.41 0.40
CA ALA A 11 -0.57 -7.30 -0.99
C ALA A 11 -1.34 -8.26 -1.89
N GLU A 12 -1.54 -9.50 -1.42
CA GLU A 12 -2.28 -10.50 -2.19
C GLU A 12 -3.74 -10.09 -2.37
N ALA A 13 -4.36 -9.60 -1.32
CA ALA A 13 -5.75 -9.17 -1.41
C ALA A 13 -5.89 -8.01 -2.39
N LEU A 14 -4.97 -7.06 -2.31
CA LEU A 14 -4.98 -5.93 -3.21
C LEU A 14 -4.76 -6.36 -4.66
N PHE A 15 -3.86 -7.33 -4.85
CA PHE A 15 -3.58 -7.85 -6.18
C PHE A 15 -4.81 -8.55 -6.77
N GLN A 16 -5.50 -9.35 -5.98
CA GLN A 16 -6.71 -10.01 -6.44
C GLN A 16 -7.77 -9.00 -6.85
N TYR A 17 -7.92 -7.96 -6.05
CA TYR A 17 -8.85 -6.88 -6.40
C TYR A 17 -8.45 -6.25 -7.72
N ALA A 18 -7.15 -5.98 -7.88
CA ALA A 18 -6.65 -5.33 -9.08
C ALA A 18 -6.90 -6.19 -10.32
N GLN A 19 -6.74 -7.51 -10.19
CA GLN A 19 -7.02 -8.41 -11.30
C GLN A 19 -8.49 -8.38 -11.69
N GLN A 20 -9.36 -8.40 -10.70
CA GLN A 20 -10.79 -8.43 -10.95
C GLN A 20 -11.30 -7.15 -11.60
N HIS A 21 -10.63 -6.05 -11.35
CA HIS A 21 -11.07 -4.74 -11.83
C HIS A 21 -10.17 -4.17 -12.93
N ASN A 22 -9.27 -5.00 -13.45
CA ASN A 22 -8.35 -4.57 -14.51
C ASN A 22 -7.57 -3.32 -14.10
N ALA A 23 -7.13 -3.27 -12.86
CA ALA A 23 -6.48 -2.10 -12.30
C ALA A 23 -5.05 -2.38 -11.83
N ILE A 24 -4.43 -3.46 -12.33
CA ILE A 24 -3.08 -3.83 -11.88
C ILE A 24 -2.10 -2.71 -12.16
N ALA A 25 -2.13 -2.13 -13.36
CA ALA A 25 -1.18 -1.09 -13.73
C ALA A 25 -1.38 0.17 -12.89
N GLU A 26 -2.64 0.57 -12.68
CA GLU A 26 -2.93 1.75 -11.90
C GLU A 26 -2.47 1.60 -10.45
N ILE A 27 -2.82 0.48 -9.84
CA ILE A 27 -2.49 0.25 -8.45
C ILE A 27 -0.98 0.11 -8.29
N SER A 28 -0.33 -0.56 -9.24
CA SER A 28 1.12 -0.70 -9.21
C SER A 28 1.80 0.68 -9.24
N THR A 29 1.34 1.55 -10.12
CA THR A 29 1.87 2.90 -10.21
C THR A 29 1.67 3.67 -8.90
N ASP A 30 0.45 3.56 -8.35
CA ASP A 30 0.13 4.26 -7.10
C ASP A 30 1.05 3.80 -5.96
N LEU A 31 1.28 2.50 -5.87
CA LEU A 31 2.13 1.97 -4.82
C LEU A 31 3.58 2.40 -5.00
N LYS A 32 4.06 2.47 -6.22
CA LYS A 32 5.41 2.94 -6.50
C LYS A 32 5.57 4.40 -6.08
N GLU A 33 4.60 5.22 -6.42
CA GLU A 33 4.64 6.62 -6.06
C GLU A 33 4.56 6.81 -4.56
N LEU A 34 3.75 6.00 -3.91
CA LEU A 34 3.63 6.04 -2.45
C LEU A 34 4.95 5.66 -1.79
N ALA A 35 5.57 4.58 -2.26
CA ALA A 35 6.84 4.15 -1.70
C ALA A 35 7.91 5.23 -1.88
N LYS A 36 7.90 5.88 -3.05
CA LYS A 36 8.83 6.96 -3.32
C LYS A 36 8.60 8.13 -2.37
N ALA A 37 7.34 8.48 -2.15
CA ALA A 37 7.01 9.58 -1.26
C ALA A 37 7.51 9.31 0.16
N PHE A 38 7.33 8.10 0.65
CA PHE A 38 7.81 7.76 1.98
C PHE A 38 9.34 7.71 2.05
N ALA A 39 9.98 7.30 0.96
CA ALA A 39 11.43 7.28 0.92
C ALA A 39 12.02 8.68 0.92
N GLU A 40 11.36 9.60 0.23
CA GLU A 40 11.85 10.99 0.15
C GLU A 40 11.48 11.81 1.38
N ALA A 41 10.40 11.43 2.06
CA ALA A 41 9.93 12.14 3.24
C ALA A 41 9.61 11.15 4.35
N PRO A 42 10.65 10.60 4.99
CA PRO A 42 10.42 9.60 6.06
C PRO A 42 9.55 10.13 7.20
N GLU A 43 9.51 11.44 7.38
CA GLU A 43 8.69 12.02 8.43
C GLU A 43 7.19 11.78 8.18
N LEU A 44 6.78 11.51 6.94
CA LEU A 44 5.39 11.18 6.67
C LEU A 44 5.00 9.88 7.36
N LEU A 45 5.84 8.88 7.23
CA LEU A 45 5.56 7.61 7.89
C LEU A 45 5.59 7.76 9.40
N ALA A 46 6.55 8.55 9.88
CA ALA A 46 6.66 8.80 11.32
C ALA A 46 5.38 9.45 11.85
N LEU A 47 4.82 10.40 11.10
CA LEU A 47 3.56 11.04 11.51
C LEU A 47 2.42 10.04 11.53
N LEU A 48 2.35 9.18 10.53
CA LEU A 48 1.28 8.19 10.47
C LEU A 48 1.41 7.13 11.54
N GLN A 49 2.59 6.98 12.12
CA GLN A 49 2.80 6.04 13.22
C GLN A 49 2.73 6.70 14.60
N ALA A 50 2.69 8.01 14.66
CA ALA A 50 2.79 8.73 15.92
C ALA A 50 1.60 8.40 16.83
N PRO A 51 1.85 7.95 18.06
CA PRO A 51 0.76 7.57 18.96
C PRO A 51 -0.07 8.76 19.44
N LYS A 52 0.49 9.96 19.39
CA LYS A 52 -0.23 11.14 19.87
C LYS A 52 -1.20 11.68 18.83
N ILE A 53 -1.09 11.28 17.59
CA ILE A 53 -1.98 11.75 16.54
C ILE A 53 -3.13 10.76 16.42
N SER A 54 -4.37 11.28 16.41
CA SER A 54 -5.54 10.43 16.33
C SER A 54 -5.59 9.70 14.99
N GLY A 55 -6.28 8.55 15.00
CA GLY A 55 -6.47 7.78 13.77
C GLY A 55 -7.20 8.58 12.72
N GLU A 56 -8.17 9.39 13.15
CA GLU A 56 -8.93 10.21 12.20
C GLU A 56 -8.06 11.23 11.51
N LYS A 57 -7.15 11.86 12.24
CA LYS A 57 -6.22 12.80 11.63
C LYS A 57 -5.28 12.12 10.67
N LYS A 58 -4.81 10.93 11.05
CA LYS A 58 -3.93 10.15 10.18
C LYS A 58 -4.63 9.82 8.86
N LYS A 59 -5.89 9.40 8.97
CA LYS A 59 -6.65 9.06 7.76
C LYS A 59 -6.88 10.29 6.89
N ALA A 60 -7.15 11.43 7.51
CA ALA A 60 -7.35 12.66 6.74
C ALA A 60 -6.08 13.05 6.00
N MET A 61 -4.94 12.95 6.68
CA MET A 61 -3.66 13.26 6.05
C MET A 61 -3.37 12.32 4.89
N LEU A 62 -3.63 11.05 5.09
CA LEU A 62 -3.40 10.07 4.05
C LEU A 62 -4.31 10.30 2.85
N SER A 63 -5.57 10.63 3.10
CA SER A 63 -6.50 10.90 2.02
C SER A 63 -6.06 12.08 1.16
N GLU A 64 -5.46 13.09 1.78
CA GLU A 64 -4.91 14.21 1.03
C GLU A 64 -3.73 13.80 0.18
N ILE A 65 -2.83 13.03 0.77
CA ILE A 65 -1.64 12.56 0.05
C ILE A 65 -2.05 11.69 -1.14
N LEU A 66 -3.08 10.89 -0.96
CA LEU A 66 -3.52 9.93 -1.97
C LEU A 66 -4.76 10.39 -2.72
N SER A 67 -4.91 11.71 -2.89
CA SER A 67 -6.12 12.24 -3.51
C SER A 67 -6.32 11.72 -4.94
N ASN A 68 -5.25 11.38 -5.63
CA ASN A 68 -5.32 10.88 -7.01
C ASN A 68 -5.11 9.38 -7.10
N ALA A 69 -4.99 8.69 -5.97
CA ALA A 69 -4.73 7.27 -5.99
C ALA A 69 -6.02 6.48 -6.16
N HIS A 70 -5.87 5.24 -6.63
CA HIS A 70 -7.00 4.33 -6.76
C HIS A 70 -7.64 4.09 -5.40
N THR A 71 -8.97 4.00 -5.39
CA THR A 71 -9.71 3.80 -4.16
C THR A 71 -9.22 2.59 -3.37
N ALA A 72 -8.87 1.53 -4.07
CA ALA A 72 -8.41 0.31 -3.41
C ALA A 72 -7.11 0.56 -2.62
N VAL A 73 -6.21 1.39 -3.16
CA VAL A 73 -4.97 1.73 -2.45
C VAL A 73 -5.30 2.53 -1.21
N VAL A 74 -6.16 3.53 -1.35
CA VAL A 74 -6.54 4.35 -0.21
C VAL A 74 -7.16 3.49 0.89
N ASN A 75 -8.10 2.63 0.52
CA ASN A 75 -8.78 1.79 1.50
C ASN A 75 -7.80 0.85 2.21
N THR A 76 -6.86 0.28 1.46
CA THR A 76 -5.88 -0.62 2.06
C THR A 76 -5.06 0.12 3.13
N LEU A 77 -4.62 1.33 2.81
CA LEU A 77 -3.81 2.07 3.76
C LEU A 77 -4.63 2.55 4.97
N LEU A 78 -5.90 2.88 4.75
CA LEU A 78 -6.76 3.25 5.87
C LEU A 78 -6.92 2.09 6.84
N VAL A 79 -7.06 0.88 6.31
CA VAL A 79 -7.13 -0.31 7.17
C VAL A 79 -5.83 -0.51 7.93
N LEU A 80 -4.69 -0.30 7.26
CA LEU A 80 -3.41 -0.42 7.93
C LEU A 80 -3.29 0.58 9.09
N ILE A 81 -3.79 1.78 8.90
CA ILE A 81 -3.79 2.77 9.98
C ILE A 81 -4.68 2.29 11.13
N ASP A 82 -5.88 1.81 10.82
CA ASP A 82 -6.79 1.32 11.86
C ASP A 82 -6.17 0.21 12.68
N ARG A 83 -5.37 -0.63 12.04
CA ARG A 83 -4.75 -1.76 12.72
C ARG A 83 -3.37 -1.44 13.26
N LYS A 84 -2.97 -0.16 13.16
CA LYS A 84 -1.66 0.29 13.62
C LYS A 84 -0.52 -0.45 12.93
N ARG A 85 -0.70 -0.71 11.64
CA ARG A 85 0.28 -1.44 10.84
C ARG A 85 0.71 -0.65 9.62
N ILE A 86 0.60 0.67 9.67
CA ILE A 86 0.97 1.48 8.51
C ILE A 86 2.45 1.32 8.14
N ASN A 87 3.29 0.92 9.10
CA ASN A 87 4.70 0.68 8.82
C ASN A 87 4.91 -0.47 7.86
N GLU A 88 3.88 -1.29 7.61
CA GLU A 88 4.00 -2.39 6.67
C GLU A 88 3.72 -1.98 5.24
N VAL A 89 3.38 -0.72 5.01
CA VAL A 89 3.07 -0.25 3.66
C VAL A 89 4.23 -0.45 2.70
N ALA A 90 5.46 -0.31 3.17
CA ALA A 90 6.63 -0.51 2.32
C ALA A 90 6.69 -1.94 1.80
N VAL A 91 6.40 -2.90 2.66
CA VAL A 91 6.41 -4.31 2.26
C VAL A 91 5.28 -4.60 1.27
N VAL A 92 4.09 -4.02 1.51
CA VAL A 92 2.98 -4.17 0.57
C VAL A 92 3.38 -3.63 -0.80
N ALA A 93 4.03 -2.47 -0.82
CA ALA A 93 4.46 -1.85 -2.06
C ALA A 93 5.51 -2.69 -2.79
N GLU A 94 6.33 -3.42 -2.04
CA GLU A 94 7.34 -4.30 -2.63
C GLU A 94 6.74 -5.60 -3.14
N GLU A 95 5.81 -6.16 -2.38
CA GLU A 95 5.22 -7.46 -2.73
C GLU A 95 4.30 -7.38 -3.94
N PHE A 96 3.59 -6.26 -4.10
CA PHE A 96 2.62 -6.15 -5.18
C PHE A 96 3.26 -6.31 -6.56
N PRO A 97 4.36 -5.60 -6.88
CA PRO A 97 4.99 -5.79 -8.20
C PRO A 97 5.50 -7.21 -8.41
N ALA A 98 5.95 -7.85 -7.34
CA ALA A 98 6.42 -9.23 -7.45
C ALA A 98 5.27 -10.16 -7.84
N LEU A 99 4.08 -9.93 -7.26
CA LEU A 99 2.90 -10.71 -7.62
C LEU A 99 2.49 -10.46 -9.08
N ALA A 100 2.53 -9.21 -9.49
CA ALA A 100 2.18 -8.85 -10.86
C ALA A 100 3.15 -9.47 -11.85
N SER A 101 4.43 -9.46 -11.53
CA SER A 101 5.46 -10.03 -12.38
C SER A 101 5.31 -11.53 -12.48
N ALA A 102 5.06 -12.20 -11.37
CA ALA A 102 4.86 -13.64 -11.36
C ALA A 102 3.66 -14.04 -12.22
N SER A 103 2.58 -13.28 -12.10
CA SER A 103 1.37 -13.55 -12.89
C SER A 103 1.64 -13.41 -14.38
N GLN A 104 2.37 -12.38 -14.77
CA GLN A 104 2.70 -12.16 -16.16
C GLN A 104 3.64 -13.23 -16.68
N GLY A 105 4.59 -13.64 -15.85
CA GLY A 105 5.51 -14.70 -16.24
C GLY A 105 4.78 -16.00 -16.50
N GLU A 106 3.81 -16.30 -15.69
CA GLU A 106 3.00 -17.52 -15.88
C GLU A 106 2.20 -17.44 -17.16
N ALA A 107 1.67 -16.28 -17.47
CA ALA A 107 0.87 -16.11 -18.67
C ALA A 107 1.70 -16.31 -19.91
N GLU A 108 2.98 -15.98 -19.84
CA GLU A 108 3.87 -16.14 -20.98
C GLU A 108 4.34 -17.55 -21.17
N ALA A 109 4.36 -18.30 -20.09
CA ALA A 109 4.81 -19.68 -20.20
C ALA A 109 3.81 -20.53 -20.96
#